data_ca1ad00d1f1f5660e8d96da05fc124cf
#
_entry.id   ca1ad00d1f1f5660e8d96da05fc124cf
#
_cell.length_a   1.000
_cell.length_b   1.000
_cell.length_c   1.000
_cell.angle_alpha   90.00
_cell.angle_beta   90.00
_cell.angle_gamma   90.00
#
_symmetry.space_group_name_H-M   'P 1'
#
loop_
_entity.id
_entity.type
_entity.pdbx_description
1 polymer ?
#
loop_
_entity_poly.entity_id
_entity_poly.type
_entity_poly.pdbx_seq_one_letter_code
_entity_poly.pdbx_strand_id
1 'polypeptide(L)'
;MSTPRHRSRDGCWTCKRIRRKCDRTRPTCSACSNRGVPCEGYEIRLRWGSGIASRGRFTGAEEPVESSIPPRVRGRRRDLSRERRRKRATGVTTKSEEESDRQLAERTAGVLSNEQDRLFGEFLSSGINILHATSVNDARNILQSRLPILCQESSALYAVCVALQASLTVDVKHRFYEYLDVALNLFRTELSSNGAYLQDGTFTAGLLLCSIGVMHAMPWTMHLHGMYGLLQAHGLYGPDQRTEFRTHLLEVMGVMDLPTFTVGRSTSLGFWRHHCCNRISLPHSITDEVEVASGLPRSLLDILSRIGHGATEEDFWNWPGSPGSLSQHQLWEAYRLSGMLTIRHGHLLLVPRPSGTLNRSTVQANEARNGPLTLPSTAVITCRIVSHLDALRRAFIATQGDGSLIYNAIKYPVFIAGLQADLLNTQPELKEVLRCCLSTYDNPFDFERDFELLLEVLEEWWLRHHDMANAHELALTRGMEIGLL
;
A
#
# COMPACT_ATOMS: atom_id res chain seq x y z
N MET A 1 -42.54 -6.08 -43.89
CA MET A 1 -41.93 -6.53 -42.62
C MET A 1 -40.44 -6.23 -42.71
N SER A 2 -39.96 -5.16 -42.08
CA SER A 2 -38.57 -4.76 -42.09
C SER A 2 -37.87 -5.33 -40.86
N THR A 3 -36.88 -6.21 -41.08
CA THR A 3 -36.04 -6.82 -40.05
C THR A 3 -35.24 -5.76 -39.26
N PRO A 4 -35.09 -5.87 -37.94
CA PRO A 4 -34.31 -4.93 -37.14
C PRO A 4 -32.82 -4.96 -37.53
N ARG A 5 -32.27 -3.81 -37.90
CA ARG A 5 -30.86 -3.66 -38.30
C ARG A 5 -29.96 -3.78 -37.06
N HIS A 6 -29.34 -4.92 -36.89
CA HIS A 6 -28.33 -5.16 -35.84
C HIS A 6 -27.03 -4.39 -36.16
N ARG A 7 -26.56 -3.57 -35.24
CA ARG A 7 -25.26 -2.85 -35.34
C ARG A 7 -24.11 -3.82 -35.04
N SER A 8 -23.19 -3.98 -35.96
CA SER A 8 -22.02 -4.82 -35.74
C SER A 8 -20.94 -4.05 -34.94
N ARG A 9 -20.38 -4.68 -33.92
CA ARG A 9 -19.30 -4.13 -33.11
C ARG A 9 -17.92 -4.14 -33.79
N ASP A 10 -17.75 -4.86 -34.89
CA ASP A 10 -16.47 -5.15 -35.54
C ASP A 10 -16.20 -4.31 -36.80
N GLY A 11 -16.87 -3.19 -37.01
CA GLY A 11 -16.62 -2.28 -38.12
C GLY A 11 -15.37 -1.43 -37.95
N CYS A 12 -14.77 -0.93 -39.05
CA CYS A 12 -13.63 0.00 -38.98
C CYS A 12 -14.01 1.30 -38.28
N TRP A 13 -13.00 2.01 -37.76
CA TRP A 13 -13.21 3.24 -36.97
C TRP A 13 -13.90 4.35 -37.76
N THR A 14 -13.57 4.52 -39.06
CA THR A 14 -14.22 5.49 -39.93
C THR A 14 -15.73 5.19 -40.06
N CYS A 15 -16.14 3.94 -40.33
CA CYS A 15 -17.55 3.57 -40.43
C CYS A 15 -18.29 3.69 -39.10
N LYS A 16 -17.63 3.36 -37.99
CA LYS A 16 -18.18 3.58 -36.63
C LYS A 16 -18.45 5.06 -36.34
N ARG A 17 -17.49 5.94 -36.65
CA ARG A 17 -17.61 7.39 -36.44
C ARG A 17 -18.78 7.99 -37.23
N ILE A 18 -18.92 7.62 -38.50
CA ILE A 18 -20.01 8.13 -39.37
C ILE A 18 -21.31 7.30 -39.27
N ARG A 19 -21.38 6.35 -38.31
CA ARG A 19 -22.54 5.51 -38.00
C ARG A 19 -23.12 4.73 -39.21
N ARG A 20 -22.24 4.18 -40.06
CA ARG A 20 -22.59 3.42 -41.24
C ARG A 20 -22.21 1.94 -41.10
N LYS A 21 -22.88 1.06 -41.87
CA LYS A 21 -22.56 -0.37 -41.94
C LYS A 21 -21.20 -0.55 -42.63
N CYS A 22 -20.30 -1.28 -41.98
CA CYS A 22 -19.00 -1.67 -42.52
C CYS A 22 -19.06 -3.08 -43.03
N ASP A 23 -18.48 -3.36 -44.20
CA ASP A 23 -18.39 -4.69 -44.83
C ASP A 23 -17.25 -5.53 -44.25
N ARG A 24 -16.34 -4.95 -43.45
CA ARG A 24 -15.24 -5.60 -42.73
C ARG A 24 -14.10 -6.14 -43.59
N THR A 25 -14.02 -5.79 -44.85
CA THR A 25 -12.87 -6.16 -45.69
C THR A 25 -11.58 -5.53 -45.15
N ARG A 26 -10.50 -6.30 -45.11
CA ARG A 26 -9.17 -5.84 -44.64
C ARG A 26 -8.20 -5.81 -45.83
N PRO A 27 -7.25 -4.86 -45.83
CA PRO A 27 -6.90 -3.87 -44.80
C PRO A 27 -7.83 -2.64 -44.77
N THR A 28 -8.51 -2.32 -45.87
CA THR A 28 -9.48 -1.22 -46.01
C THR A 28 -10.85 -1.75 -46.36
N CYS A 29 -11.91 -1.24 -45.74
CA CYS A 29 -13.26 -1.69 -46.04
C CYS A 29 -13.77 -1.07 -47.36
N SER A 30 -14.54 -1.82 -48.15
CA SER A 30 -15.13 -1.38 -49.42
C SER A 30 -16.04 -0.17 -49.22
N ALA A 31 -16.69 -0.07 -48.04
CA ALA A 31 -17.55 1.07 -47.71
C ALA A 31 -16.76 2.40 -47.55
N CYS A 32 -15.51 2.39 -47.14
CA CYS A 32 -14.62 3.55 -47.13
C CYS A 32 -14.02 3.80 -48.53
N SER A 33 -13.54 2.74 -49.21
CA SER A 33 -12.97 2.82 -50.54
C SER A 33 -13.95 3.42 -51.57
N ASN A 34 -15.18 2.94 -51.60
CA ASN A 34 -16.21 3.46 -52.53
C ASN A 34 -16.63 4.90 -52.29
N ARG A 35 -16.18 5.48 -51.13
CA ARG A 35 -16.48 6.87 -50.78
C ARG A 35 -15.27 7.79 -50.85
N GLY A 36 -14.13 7.26 -51.27
CA GLY A 36 -12.88 8.03 -51.32
C GLY A 36 -12.40 8.58 -49.97
N VAL A 37 -12.81 7.91 -48.84
CA VAL A 37 -12.37 8.36 -47.48
C VAL A 37 -11.34 7.37 -46.92
N PRO A 38 -10.31 7.86 -46.20
CA PRO A 38 -9.33 6.97 -45.59
C PRO A 38 -9.98 6.07 -44.55
N CYS A 39 -9.70 4.76 -44.63
CA CYS A 39 -10.16 3.78 -43.64
C CYS A 39 -9.19 3.73 -42.45
N GLU A 40 -9.67 4.10 -41.26
CA GLU A 40 -8.87 4.13 -40.04
C GLU A 40 -8.62 2.72 -39.44
N GLY A 41 -8.89 1.65 -40.18
CA GLY A 41 -8.59 0.29 -39.77
C GLY A 41 -9.48 -0.26 -38.65
N TYR A 42 -9.05 -1.42 -38.11
CA TYR A 42 -9.80 -2.23 -37.13
C TYR A 42 -9.04 -2.47 -35.83
N GLU A 43 -7.89 -1.83 -35.66
CA GLU A 43 -7.03 -1.99 -34.47
C GLU A 43 -7.72 -1.50 -33.20
N ILE A 44 -7.42 -2.16 -32.09
CA ILE A 44 -7.92 -1.76 -30.77
C ILE A 44 -7.17 -0.48 -30.36
N ARG A 45 -7.84 0.66 -30.38
CA ARG A 45 -7.29 1.91 -29.86
C ARG A 45 -7.51 1.97 -28.34
N LEU A 46 -6.45 1.75 -27.60
CA LEU A 46 -6.44 2.00 -26.15
C LEU A 46 -6.37 3.52 -25.93
N ARG A 47 -7.44 4.10 -25.41
CA ARG A 47 -7.43 5.50 -24.94
C ARG A 47 -7.20 5.48 -23.42
N TRP A 48 -6.06 5.90 -23.04
CA TRP A 48 -5.76 6.24 -21.65
C TRP A 48 -6.28 7.66 -21.41
N GLY A 49 -7.54 7.79 -21.04
CA GLY A 49 -8.10 9.05 -20.61
C GLY A 49 -8.08 9.12 -19.08
N SER A 50 -7.73 10.27 -18.54
CA SER A 50 -7.87 10.61 -17.11
C SER A 50 -9.34 10.72 -16.66
N GLY A 51 -10.28 10.15 -17.42
CA GLY A 51 -11.72 10.25 -17.19
C GLY A 51 -12.23 9.29 -16.11
N ILE A 52 -13.18 9.78 -15.34
CA ILE A 52 -13.81 9.17 -14.15
C ILE A 52 -14.55 7.86 -14.45
N ALA A 53 -14.77 7.47 -15.70
CA ALA A 53 -15.49 6.26 -16.07
C ALA A 53 -14.78 5.45 -17.16
N SER A 54 -14.30 4.24 -16.80
CA SER A 54 -13.76 3.27 -17.76
C SER A 54 -14.84 2.49 -18.50
N ARG A 55 -16.11 2.53 -18.07
CA ARG A 55 -17.25 1.81 -18.66
C ARG A 55 -18.51 2.68 -18.64
N GLY A 56 -19.35 2.57 -19.68
CA GLY A 56 -20.63 3.22 -19.76
C GLY A 56 -20.68 4.41 -20.71
N ARG A 57 -21.70 5.27 -20.55
CA ARG A 57 -22.06 6.35 -21.48
C ARG A 57 -21.01 7.47 -21.59
N PHE A 58 -20.14 7.60 -20.60
CA PHE A 58 -19.14 8.67 -20.48
C PHE A 58 -17.70 8.20 -20.77
N THR A 59 -17.53 7.01 -21.30
CA THR A 59 -16.21 6.47 -21.65
C THR A 59 -15.50 7.38 -22.64
N GLY A 60 -14.39 8.01 -22.24
CA GLY A 60 -13.58 8.89 -23.08
C GLY A 60 -13.97 10.37 -23.08
N ALA A 61 -14.73 10.87 -22.09
CA ALA A 61 -14.95 12.28 -21.87
C ALA A 61 -13.66 12.95 -21.39
N GLU A 62 -13.25 14.03 -22.05
CA GLU A 62 -12.02 14.80 -21.75
C GLU A 62 -12.27 15.91 -20.72
N GLU A 63 -13.53 16.26 -20.44
CA GLU A 63 -13.93 17.32 -19.51
C GLU A 63 -14.82 16.79 -18.38
N PRO A 64 -14.90 17.50 -17.22
CA PRO A 64 -15.74 17.11 -16.11
C PRO A 64 -17.20 16.93 -16.51
N VAL A 65 -17.85 15.91 -15.95
CA VAL A 65 -19.17 15.39 -16.34
C VAL A 65 -20.30 16.43 -16.27
N GLU A 66 -20.16 17.52 -15.52
CA GLU A 66 -21.22 18.51 -15.31
C GLU A 66 -21.56 19.33 -16.55
N SER A 67 -20.64 19.56 -17.47
CA SER A 67 -20.83 20.37 -18.68
C SER A 67 -21.38 19.58 -19.87
N SER A 68 -21.43 18.25 -19.83
CA SER A 68 -21.71 17.40 -20.98
C SER A 68 -22.91 16.43 -20.80
N ILE A 69 -23.82 16.67 -19.83
CA ILE A 69 -25.01 15.84 -19.66
C ILE A 69 -26.06 16.25 -20.71
N PRO A 70 -26.24 15.51 -21.81
CA PRO A 70 -27.33 15.80 -22.73
C PRO A 70 -28.68 15.55 -22.02
N PRO A 71 -29.72 16.36 -22.30
CA PRO A 71 -31.01 16.16 -21.68
C PRO A 71 -31.51 14.74 -21.90
N ARG A 72 -31.96 14.09 -20.80
CA ARG A 72 -32.51 12.72 -20.86
C ARG A 72 -33.60 12.68 -21.86
N VAL A 73 -33.47 11.94 -22.96
CA VAL A 73 -34.59 11.54 -23.78
C VAL A 73 -35.55 10.77 -22.86
N ARG A 74 -36.74 11.33 -22.65
CA ARG A 74 -37.80 10.70 -21.87
C ARG A 74 -38.11 9.31 -22.44
N GLY A 75 -37.47 8.29 -21.95
CA GLY A 75 -37.98 6.93 -22.06
C GLY A 75 -39.31 6.88 -21.33
N ARG A 76 -40.30 6.21 -21.90
CA ARG A 76 -41.60 5.98 -21.28
C ARG A 76 -41.39 5.63 -19.81
N ARG A 77 -41.74 6.55 -18.91
CA ARG A 77 -41.88 6.25 -17.49
C ARG A 77 -42.87 5.10 -17.40
N ARG A 78 -42.44 3.94 -16.89
CA ARG A 78 -43.38 3.00 -16.28
C ARG A 78 -44.06 3.79 -15.19
N ASP A 79 -45.40 3.89 -15.32
CA ASP A 79 -46.24 4.76 -14.48
C ASP A 79 -46.37 4.11 -13.09
N LEU A 80 -45.35 4.30 -12.26
CA LEU A 80 -45.37 3.90 -10.85
C LEU A 80 -46.51 4.58 -10.07
N SER A 81 -47.10 5.65 -10.63
CA SER A 81 -48.26 6.31 -10.05
C SER A 81 -49.55 5.49 -10.21
N ARG A 82 -49.63 4.67 -11.26
CA ARG A 82 -50.79 3.75 -11.45
C ARG A 82 -50.71 2.55 -10.50
N GLU A 83 -49.52 2.09 -10.18
CA GLU A 83 -49.31 1.00 -9.23
C GLU A 83 -49.51 1.48 -7.77
N ARG A 84 -49.07 2.70 -7.43
CA ARG A 84 -49.36 3.35 -6.15
C ARG A 84 -50.83 3.67 -5.99
N ARG A 85 -51.56 4.06 -7.06
CA ARG A 85 -52.98 4.33 -7.03
C ARG A 85 -53.81 3.05 -6.91
N ARG A 86 -53.34 1.93 -7.46
CA ARG A 86 -53.95 0.60 -7.29
C ARG A 86 -53.77 0.07 -5.85
N LYS A 87 -52.59 0.29 -5.25
CA LYS A 87 -52.32 -0.05 -3.84
C LYS A 87 -53.07 0.86 -2.84
N ARG A 88 -53.39 2.11 -3.24
CA ARG A 88 -54.18 3.03 -2.41
C ARG A 88 -55.70 2.78 -2.46
N ALA A 89 -56.18 2.02 -3.43
CA ALA A 89 -57.58 1.65 -3.55
C ALA A 89 -57.97 0.38 -2.80
N THR A 90 -56.98 -0.39 -2.31
CA THR A 90 -57.13 -1.49 -1.37
C THR A 90 -56.62 -1.04 -0.01
N GLY A 91 -57.30 -0.06 0.57
CA GLY A 91 -56.95 0.53 1.84
C GLY A 91 -57.17 -0.42 3.01
N VAL A 92 -56.15 -1.11 3.39
CA VAL A 92 -55.82 -1.58 4.74
C VAL A 92 -54.45 -2.29 4.60
N THR A 93 -53.38 -1.76 5.19
CA THR A 93 -52.05 -2.39 5.50
C THR A 93 -50.80 -1.63 5.06
N THR A 94 -50.74 -0.31 5.03
CA THR A 94 -49.50 0.39 4.65
C THR A 94 -48.81 1.12 5.81
N LYS A 95 -49.46 1.31 6.94
CA LYS A 95 -48.81 1.93 8.11
C LYS A 95 -47.97 0.95 8.92
N SER A 96 -48.32 -0.35 8.94
CA SER A 96 -47.55 -1.35 9.70
C SER A 96 -46.26 -1.81 8.96
N GLU A 97 -46.26 -1.82 7.62
CA GLU A 97 -45.09 -2.21 6.84
C GLU A 97 -44.04 -1.09 6.82
N GLU A 98 -44.44 0.17 6.63
CA GLU A 98 -43.52 1.31 6.69
C GLU A 98 -42.96 1.51 8.11
N GLU A 99 -43.74 1.28 9.16
CA GLU A 99 -43.29 1.32 10.56
C GLU A 99 -42.39 0.14 10.90
N SER A 100 -42.67 -1.06 10.36
CA SER A 100 -41.84 -2.25 10.52
C SER A 100 -40.51 -2.10 9.80
N ASP A 101 -40.52 -1.57 8.57
CA ASP A 101 -39.28 -1.31 7.80
C ASP A 101 -38.44 -0.22 8.46
N ARG A 102 -39.07 0.79 9.06
CA ARG A 102 -38.39 1.85 9.81
C ARG A 102 -37.80 1.32 11.11
N GLN A 103 -38.56 0.52 11.87
CA GLN A 103 -38.04 -0.14 13.08
C GLN A 103 -36.95 -1.15 12.79
N LEU A 104 -37.01 -1.87 11.65
CA LEU A 104 -35.96 -2.78 11.20
C LEU A 104 -34.72 -1.98 10.80
N ALA A 105 -34.85 -0.87 10.10
CA ALA A 105 -33.74 0.00 9.74
C ALA A 105 -33.08 0.64 10.97
N GLU A 106 -33.88 1.10 11.95
CA GLU A 106 -33.38 1.64 13.22
C GLU A 106 -32.69 0.58 14.07
N ARG A 107 -33.22 -0.66 14.13
CA ARG A 107 -32.57 -1.80 14.81
C ARG A 107 -31.28 -2.19 14.11
N THR A 108 -31.26 -2.23 12.79
CA THR A 108 -30.07 -2.56 12.01
C THR A 108 -28.99 -1.48 12.19
N ALA A 109 -29.38 -0.19 12.17
CA ALA A 109 -28.47 0.92 12.44
C ALA A 109 -27.90 0.86 13.87
N GLY A 110 -28.74 0.52 14.88
CA GLY A 110 -28.28 0.35 16.27
C GLY A 110 -27.33 -0.84 16.46
N VAL A 111 -27.56 -1.95 15.76
CA VAL A 111 -26.66 -3.11 15.77
C VAL A 111 -25.33 -2.78 15.08
N LEU A 112 -25.36 -2.07 13.96
CA LEU A 112 -24.15 -1.64 13.24
C LEU A 112 -23.33 -0.64 14.07
N SER A 113 -23.97 0.31 14.76
CA SER A 113 -23.27 1.22 15.68
C SER A 113 -22.57 0.48 16.81
N ASN A 114 -23.26 -0.47 17.45
CA ASN A 114 -22.66 -1.31 18.49
C ASN A 114 -21.48 -2.16 18.01
N GLU A 115 -21.56 -2.68 16.77
CA GLU A 115 -20.46 -3.46 16.17
C GLU A 115 -19.26 -2.56 15.86
N GLN A 116 -19.48 -1.37 15.32
CA GLN A 116 -18.40 -0.41 15.05
C GLN A 116 -17.72 0.05 16.33
N ASP A 117 -18.49 0.35 17.38
CA ASP A 117 -17.94 0.76 18.68
C ASP A 117 -17.10 -0.36 19.32
N ARG A 118 -17.55 -1.65 19.19
CA ARG A 118 -16.78 -2.82 19.61
C ARG A 118 -15.46 -2.91 18.84
N LEU A 119 -15.53 -2.86 17.51
CA LEU A 119 -14.32 -2.94 16.66
C LEU A 119 -13.35 -1.81 16.97
N PHE A 120 -13.84 -0.60 17.17
CA PHE A 120 -12.99 0.52 17.54
C PHE A 120 -12.32 0.33 18.91
N GLY A 121 -13.07 -0.18 19.89
CA GLY A 121 -12.52 -0.55 21.21
C GLY A 121 -11.46 -1.64 21.12
N GLU A 122 -11.68 -2.67 20.30
CA GLU A 122 -10.70 -3.72 20.03
C GLU A 122 -9.45 -3.16 19.31
N PHE A 123 -9.63 -2.24 18.37
CA PHE A 123 -8.52 -1.57 17.71
C PHE A 123 -7.63 -0.82 18.69
N LEU A 124 -8.21 -0.03 19.58
CA LEU A 124 -7.47 0.73 20.60
C LEU A 124 -6.75 -0.15 21.60
N SER A 125 -7.32 -1.33 21.93
CA SER A 125 -6.75 -2.23 22.95
C SER A 125 -5.68 -3.16 22.40
N SER A 126 -5.81 -3.61 21.17
CA SER A 126 -4.93 -4.65 20.60
C SER A 126 -4.57 -4.43 19.13
N GLY A 127 -5.52 -4.01 18.28
CA GLY A 127 -5.28 -3.87 16.85
C GLY A 127 -4.20 -2.83 16.51
N ILE A 128 -4.05 -1.78 17.32
CA ILE A 128 -3.03 -0.76 17.14
C ILE A 128 -1.59 -1.31 17.21
N ASN A 129 -1.41 -2.45 17.88
CA ASN A 129 -0.08 -3.05 18.07
C ASN A 129 0.59 -3.46 16.76
N ILE A 130 -0.20 -3.72 15.73
CA ILE A 130 0.33 -4.10 14.42
C ILE A 130 1.08 -2.96 13.72
N LEU A 131 0.76 -1.74 14.08
CA LEU A 131 1.35 -0.55 13.47
C LEU A 131 2.75 -0.21 14.01
N HIS A 132 3.26 -0.98 14.95
CA HIS A 132 4.47 -0.67 15.68
C HIS A 132 5.39 -1.89 15.78
N ALA A 133 6.70 -1.63 15.75
CA ALA A 133 7.74 -2.60 16.07
C ALA A 133 8.42 -2.33 17.44
N THR A 134 7.85 -1.43 18.25
CA THR A 134 8.26 -1.14 19.63
C THR A 134 7.10 -1.34 20.58
N SER A 135 7.37 -1.51 21.89
CA SER A 135 6.31 -1.73 22.90
C SER A 135 5.33 -0.55 22.96
N VAL A 136 4.04 -0.87 22.80
CA VAL A 136 2.93 0.10 22.91
C VAL A 136 2.78 0.64 24.34
N ASN A 137 3.24 -0.11 25.34
CA ASN A 137 3.18 0.28 26.75
C ASN A 137 4.23 1.32 27.15
N ASP A 138 5.11 1.69 26.21
CA ASP A 138 6.00 2.83 26.43
C ASP A 138 5.14 4.11 26.51
N ALA A 139 5.34 4.91 27.56
CA ALA A 139 4.65 6.20 27.76
C ALA A 139 4.83 7.19 26.60
N ARG A 140 5.69 6.87 25.65
CA ARG A 140 5.96 7.58 24.40
C ARG A 140 5.03 7.21 23.24
N ASN A 141 4.06 6.31 23.41
CA ASN A 141 3.15 5.97 22.32
C ASN A 141 2.16 7.10 22.06
N ILE A 142 2.63 8.03 21.24
CA ILE A 142 1.93 9.27 20.88
C ILE A 142 0.64 8.95 20.13
N LEU A 143 0.64 7.92 19.27
CA LEU A 143 -0.52 7.54 18.47
C LEU A 143 -1.68 7.07 19.35
N GLN A 144 -1.43 6.15 20.28
CA GLN A 144 -2.47 5.57 21.14
C GLN A 144 -3.17 6.63 22.00
N SER A 145 -2.44 7.62 22.50
CA SER A 145 -2.99 8.69 23.35
C SER A 145 -3.80 9.72 22.55
N ARG A 146 -3.44 9.97 21.29
CA ARG A 146 -4.06 11.01 20.45
C ARG A 146 -5.23 10.50 19.64
N LEU A 147 -5.21 9.21 19.27
CA LEU A 147 -6.16 8.62 18.34
C LEU A 147 -7.63 8.80 18.76
N PRO A 148 -8.04 8.56 20.03
CA PRO A 148 -9.44 8.75 20.44
C PRO A 148 -9.95 10.17 20.26
N ILE A 149 -9.09 11.16 20.50
CA ILE A 149 -9.43 12.59 20.34
C ILE A 149 -9.59 12.91 18.86
N LEU A 150 -8.64 12.49 18.02
CA LEU A 150 -8.68 12.72 16.57
C LEU A 150 -9.87 12.04 15.89
N CYS A 151 -10.30 10.87 16.38
CA CYS A 151 -11.49 10.18 15.87
C CYS A 151 -12.81 10.91 16.18
N GLN A 152 -12.84 11.78 17.18
CA GLN A 152 -13.99 12.65 17.44
C GLN A 152 -14.07 13.80 16.41
N GLU A 153 -12.92 14.22 15.86
CA GLU A 153 -12.81 15.32 14.91
C GLU A 153 -12.85 14.83 13.45
N SER A 154 -12.43 13.57 13.18
CA SER A 154 -12.35 12.97 11.84
C SER A 154 -13.15 11.67 11.77
N SER A 155 -14.29 11.74 11.09
CA SER A 155 -15.14 10.56 10.81
C SER A 155 -14.41 9.56 9.90
N ALA A 156 -13.54 10.05 9.00
CA ALA A 156 -12.73 9.20 8.15
C ALA A 156 -11.75 8.38 8.98
N LEU A 157 -11.07 9.01 9.94
CA LEU A 157 -10.12 8.30 10.80
C LEU A 157 -10.82 7.22 11.62
N TYR A 158 -11.96 7.54 12.24
CA TYR A 158 -12.75 6.54 12.96
C TYR A 158 -13.11 5.35 12.06
N ALA A 159 -13.65 5.61 10.87
CA ALA A 159 -14.04 4.57 9.93
C ALA A 159 -12.85 3.73 9.44
N VAL A 160 -11.68 4.34 9.24
CA VAL A 160 -10.46 3.62 8.85
C VAL A 160 -9.97 2.71 9.99
N CYS A 161 -10.01 3.15 11.25
CA CYS A 161 -9.70 2.32 12.41
C CYS A 161 -10.62 1.10 12.51
N VAL A 162 -11.94 1.31 12.30
CA VAL A 162 -12.94 0.24 12.27
C VAL A 162 -12.67 -0.74 11.12
N ALA A 163 -12.37 -0.24 9.91
CA ALA A 163 -12.06 -1.07 8.75
C ALA A 163 -10.80 -1.90 8.98
N LEU A 164 -9.75 -1.29 9.56
CA LEU A 164 -8.52 -1.99 9.89
C LEU A 164 -8.81 -3.12 10.88
N GLN A 165 -9.52 -2.84 11.98
CA GLN A 165 -9.88 -3.89 12.94
C GLN A 165 -10.76 -4.97 12.33
N ALA A 166 -11.71 -4.62 11.48
CA ALA A 166 -12.56 -5.59 10.80
C ALA A 166 -11.75 -6.57 9.94
N SER A 167 -10.61 -6.14 9.37
CA SER A 167 -9.70 -7.01 8.64
C SER A 167 -8.96 -8.01 9.53
N LEU A 168 -8.87 -7.71 10.84
CA LEU A 168 -8.17 -8.51 11.85
C LEU A 168 -9.09 -9.46 12.62
N THR A 169 -10.39 -9.17 12.62
CA THR A 169 -11.38 -9.86 13.45
C THR A 169 -12.07 -10.96 12.64
N VAL A 170 -11.83 -12.23 12.97
CA VAL A 170 -12.23 -13.41 12.17
C VAL A 170 -13.73 -13.43 11.83
N ASP A 171 -14.60 -13.15 12.80
CA ASP A 171 -16.04 -13.16 12.61
C ASP A 171 -16.57 -12.03 11.72
N VAL A 172 -15.83 -10.94 11.55
CA VAL A 172 -16.23 -9.76 10.77
C VAL A 172 -15.40 -9.58 9.48
N LYS A 173 -14.31 -10.33 9.32
CA LYS A 173 -13.38 -10.23 8.19
C LYS A 173 -14.08 -10.31 6.81
N HIS A 174 -15.15 -11.08 6.70
CA HIS A 174 -15.94 -11.20 5.46
C HIS A 174 -16.61 -9.88 5.05
N ARG A 175 -16.78 -8.91 5.97
CA ARG A 175 -17.36 -7.58 5.74
C ARG A 175 -16.30 -6.47 5.62
N PHE A 176 -15.03 -6.81 5.69
CA PHE A 176 -13.92 -5.85 5.62
C PHE A 176 -14.06 -4.84 4.47
N TYR A 177 -14.38 -5.30 3.26
CA TYR A 177 -14.51 -4.43 2.10
C TYR A 177 -15.69 -3.45 2.21
N GLU A 178 -16.76 -3.79 2.93
CA GLU A 178 -17.88 -2.88 3.20
C GLU A 178 -17.41 -1.72 4.10
N TYR A 179 -16.66 -2.03 5.17
CA TYR A 179 -16.08 -1.03 6.06
C TYR A 179 -15.04 -0.17 5.35
N LEU A 180 -14.20 -0.78 4.52
CA LEU A 180 -13.19 -0.07 3.75
C LEU A 180 -13.82 0.92 2.74
N ASP A 181 -14.90 0.53 2.05
CA ASP A 181 -15.61 1.41 1.12
C ASP A 181 -16.19 2.64 1.83
N VAL A 182 -16.80 2.44 3.00
CA VAL A 182 -17.31 3.53 3.85
C VAL A 182 -16.15 4.46 4.27
N ALA A 183 -15.03 3.89 4.74
CA ALA A 183 -13.86 4.65 5.16
C ALA A 183 -13.26 5.48 4.01
N LEU A 184 -13.12 4.90 2.82
CA LEU A 184 -12.63 5.59 1.62
C LEU A 184 -13.55 6.73 1.19
N ASN A 185 -14.88 6.56 1.28
CA ASN A 185 -15.84 7.59 0.92
C ASN A 185 -15.78 8.77 1.91
N LEU A 186 -15.70 8.50 3.21
CA LEU A 186 -15.50 9.53 4.23
C LEU A 186 -14.17 10.26 4.05
N PHE A 187 -13.08 9.53 3.80
CA PHE A 187 -11.76 10.09 3.56
C PHE A 187 -11.76 11.04 2.35
N ARG A 188 -12.37 10.64 1.22
CA ARG A 188 -12.53 11.51 0.05
C ARG A 188 -13.34 12.76 0.35
N THR A 189 -14.38 12.63 1.16
CA THR A 189 -15.22 13.75 1.57
C THR A 189 -14.44 14.74 2.42
N GLU A 190 -13.68 14.27 3.40
CA GLU A 190 -12.81 15.12 4.21
C GLU A 190 -11.73 15.82 3.39
N LEU A 191 -11.07 15.11 2.47
CA LEU A 191 -10.09 15.70 1.57
C LEU A 191 -10.69 16.82 0.71
N SER A 192 -11.94 16.66 0.28
CA SER A 192 -12.65 17.66 -0.55
C SER A 192 -13.10 18.88 0.25
N SER A 193 -13.33 18.72 1.55
CA SER A 193 -13.82 19.80 2.45
C SER A 193 -12.68 20.50 3.21
N ASN A 194 -11.50 19.88 3.29
CA ASN A 194 -10.35 20.45 3.97
C ASN A 194 -9.80 21.68 3.23
N GLY A 195 -9.72 22.79 3.97
CA GLY A 195 -9.22 24.08 3.50
C GLY A 195 -7.69 24.13 3.32
N ALA A 196 -7.04 25.11 3.91
CA ALA A 196 -5.65 25.49 3.58
C ALA A 196 -4.55 24.49 3.98
N TYR A 197 -4.82 23.39 4.71
CA TYR A 197 -3.80 22.39 5.07
C TYR A 197 -4.40 21.04 5.46
N LEU A 198 -3.56 19.98 5.39
CA LEU A 198 -3.94 18.62 5.74
C LEU A 198 -4.00 18.43 7.26
N GLN A 199 -5.19 18.22 7.81
CA GLN A 199 -5.45 18.01 9.24
C GLN A 199 -4.78 16.71 9.73
N ASP A 200 -4.37 16.68 11.02
CA ASP A 200 -3.71 15.50 11.59
C ASP A 200 -4.61 14.26 11.58
N GLY A 201 -5.92 14.40 11.82
CA GLY A 201 -6.87 13.29 11.72
C GLY A 201 -6.95 12.69 10.31
N THR A 202 -7.11 13.54 9.31
CA THR A 202 -7.15 13.12 7.89
C THR A 202 -5.81 12.55 7.44
N PHE A 203 -4.68 13.13 7.91
CA PHE A 203 -3.36 12.60 7.60
C PHE A 203 -3.15 11.21 8.22
N THR A 204 -3.53 11.03 9.49
CA THR A 204 -3.49 9.72 10.15
C THR A 204 -4.36 8.71 9.42
N ALA A 205 -5.59 9.07 9.01
CA ALA A 205 -6.45 8.21 8.22
C ALA A 205 -5.78 7.75 6.92
N GLY A 206 -5.11 8.67 6.22
CA GLY A 206 -4.36 8.34 4.99
C GLY A 206 -3.21 7.37 5.24
N LEU A 207 -2.44 7.52 6.32
CA LEU A 207 -1.37 6.59 6.69
C LEU A 207 -1.91 5.21 7.08
N LEU A 208 -3.02 5.16 7.83
CA LEU A 208 -3.68 3.89 8.16
C LEU A 208 -4.27 3.19 6.93
N LEU A 209 -4.77 3.93 5.94
CA LEU A 209 -5.15 3.36 4.64
C LEU A 209 -3.95 2.75 3.90
N CYS A 210 -2.78 3.38 3.98
CA CYS A 210 -1.54 2.77 3.47
C CYS A 210 -1.22 1.48 4.24
N SER A 211 -1.35 1.47 5.58
CA SER A 211 -1.12 0.26 6.39
C SER A 211 -2.07 -0.87 6.02
N ILE A 212 -3.37 -0.59 5.81
CA ILE A 212 -4.33 -1.57 5.29
C ILE A 212 -3.86 -2.11 3.93
N GLY A 213 -3.40 -1.23 3.04
CA GLY A 213 -2.88 -1.62 1.73
C GLY A 213 -1.65 -2.53 1.83
N VAL A 214 -0.71 -2.23 2.74
CA VAL A 214 0.46 -3.07 3.05
C VAL A 214 0.03 -4.47 3.48
N MET A 215 -0.89 -4.56 4.45
CA MET A 215 -1.36 -5.82 5.02
C MET A 215 -2.09 -6.73 4.01
N HIS A 216 -2.72 -6.13 3.02
CA HIS A 216 -3.48 -6.85 1.98
C HIS A 216 -2.78 -6.89 0.63
N ALA A 217 -1.51 -6.47 0.54
CA ALA A 217 -0.72 -6.34 -0.68
C ALA A 217 -1.47 -5.61 -1.82
N MET A 218 -2.35 -4.67 -1.45
CA MET A 218 -3.07 -3.81 -2.41
C MET A 218 -2.17 -2.66 -2.86
N PRO A 219 -2.42 -2.03 -4.03
CA PRO A 219 -1.73 -0.80 -4.42
C PRO A 219 -2.01 0.34 -3.42
N TRP A 220 -1.04 0.67 -2.60
CA TRP A 220 -1.17 1.64 -1.51
C TRP A 220 -0.29 2.89 -1.68
N THR A 221 0.79 2.79 -2.44
CA THR A 221 1.74 3.92 -2.61
C THR A 221 1.08 5.11 -3.30
N MET A 222 -0.02 4.91 -4.03
CA MET A 222 -0.83 6.00 -4.59
C MET A 222 -1.41 6.93 -3.50
N HIS A 223 -1.83 6.37 -2.36
CA HIS A 223 -2.33 7.18 -1.23
C HIS A 223 -1.20 7.98 -0.60
N LEU A 224 -0.02 7.36 -0.43
CA LEU A 224 1.18 8.02 0.09
C LEU A 224 1.59 9.20 -0.81
N HIS A 225 1.62 9.00 -2.14
CA HIS A 225 1.93 10.04 -3.12
C HIS A 225 0.89 11.17 -3.11
N GLY A 226 -0.40 10.83 -2.99
CA GLY A 226 -1.48 11.81 -2.87
C GLY A 226 -1.33 12.70 -1.64
N MET A 227 -1.05 12.11 -0.47
CA MET A 227 -0.79 12.87 0.76
C MET A 227 0.46 13.75 0.64
N TYR A 228 1.53 13.25 0.03
CA TYR A 228 2.72 14.07 -0.23
C TYR A 228 2.42 15.28 -1.11
N GLY A 229 1.62 15.10 -2.17
CA GLY A 229 1.17 16.21 -3.01
C GLY A 229 0.42 17.28 -2.22
N LEU A 230 -0.44 16.89 -1.28
CA LEU A 230 -1.15 17.81 -0.38
C LEU A 230 -0.17 18.52 0.57
N LEU A 231 0.78 17.80 1.14
CA LEU A 231 1.81 18.38 2.01
C LEU A 231 2.71 19.37 1.25
N GLN A 232 3.03 19.10 -0.02
CA GLN A 232 3.77 20.04 -0.86
C GLN A 232 2.98 21.31 -1.16
N ALA A 233 1.66 21.16 -1.44
CA ALA A 233 0.80 22.29 -1.78
C ALA A 233 0.51 23.21 -0.58
N HIS A 234 0.38 22.65 0.61
CA HIS A 234 -0.08 23.36 1.82
C HIS A 234 0.98 23.52 2.91
N GLY A 235 2.16 22.92 2.74
CA GLY A 235 3.24 22.89 3.73
C GLY A 235 3.17 21.66 4.64
N LEU A 236 4.35 21.25 5.13
CA LEU A 236 4.48 20.08 6.03
C LEU A 236 3.86 20.35 7.41
N TYR A 237 3.91 21.60 7.84
CA TYR A 237 3.41 22.05 9.13
C TYR A 237 2.42 23.19 8.91
N GLY A 238 1.30 23.18 9.61
CA GLY A 238 0.41 24.33 9.71
C GLY A 238 1.02 25.46 10.56
N PRO A 239 0.39 26.64 10.63
CA PRO A 239 0.97 27.84 11.24
C PRO A 239 1.41 27.67 12.71
N ASP A 240 0.82 26.73 13.48
CA ASP A 240 1.18 26.46 14.90
C ASP A 240 1.52 24.98 15.16
N GLN A 241 1.89 24.19 14.15
CA GLN A 241 1.80 22.72 14.25
C GLN A 241 3.13 21.96 14.11
N ARG A 242 4.23 22.48 14.65
CA ARG A 242 5.39 21.62 14.98
C ARG A 242 5.12 20.83 16.27
N THR A 243 4.05 20.03 16.26
CA THR A 243 3.76 19.14 17.38
C THR A 243 4.59 17.87 17.24
N GLU A 244 4.86 17.24 18.38
CA GLU A 244 5.51 15.92 18.42
C GLU A 244 4.70 14.89 17.60
N PHE A 245 3.38 14.93 17.71
CA PHE A 245 2.47 14.07 16.94
C PHE A 245 2.61 14.25 15.43
N ARG A 246 2.58 15.51 14.94
CA ARG A 246 2.77 15.80 13.51
C ARG A 246 4.12 15.33 13.01
N THR A 247 5.14 15.49 13.83
CA THR A 247 6.49 15.01 13.55
C THR A 247 6.52 13.48 13.40
N HIS A 248 5.87 12.77 14.32
CA HIS A 248 5.70 11.31 14.24
C HIS A 248 4.99 10.87 12.95
N LEU A 249 3.88 11.51 12.56
CA LEU A 249 3.19 11.18 11.31
C LEU A 249 4.09 11.37 10.07
N LEU A 250 4.90 12.42 10.05
CA LEU A 250 5.86 12.67 8.95
C LEU A 250 6.99 11.62 8.94
N GLU A 251 7.43 11.14 10.11
CA GLU A 251 8.40 10.05 10.21
C GLU A 251 7.82 8.74 9.69
N VAL A 252 6.61 8.36 10.12
CA VAL A 252 5.91 7.17 9.61
C VAL A 252 5.78 7.23 8.09
N MET A 253 5.36 8.38 7.55
CA MET A 253 5.31 8.59 6.10
C MET A 253 6.67 8.38 5.45
N GLY A 254 7.74 8.90 6.04
CA GLY A 254 9.10 8.75 5.55
C GLY A 254 9.60 7.32 5.58
N VAL A 255 9.26 6.56 6.62
CA VAL A 255 9.59 5.12 6.73
C VAL A 255 8.86 4.33 5.66
N MET A 256 7.56 4.55 5.47
CA MET A 256 6.77 3.90 4.40
C MET A 256 7.32 4.21 3.00
N ASP A 257 7.96 5.36 2.81
CA ASP A 257 8.53 5.77 1.52
C ASP A 257 9.96 5.28 1.29
N LEU A 258 10.60 4.59 2.22
CA LEU A 258 11.98 4.13 2.04
C LEU A 258 12.15 3.32 0.74
N PRO A 259 13.27 3.53 0.00
CA PRO A 259 13.39 3.07 -1.40
C PRO A 259 13.19 1.57 -1.60
N THR A 260 13.57 0.76 -0.61
CA THR A 260 13.61 -0.70 -0.71
C THR A 260 12.58 -1.41 0.15
N PHE A 261 11.65 -0.67 0.78
CA PHE A 261 10.65 -1.23 1.70
C PHE A 261 9.32 -1.58 1.03
N THR A 262 9.28 -1.60 -0.29
CA THR A 262 8.09 -2.02 -1.05
C THR A 262 8.48 -2.75 -2.32
N VAL A 263 8.03 -3.99 -2.46
CA VAL A 263 8.14 -4.77 -3.69
C VAL A 263 6.95 -4.47 -4.59
N GLY A 264 7.16 -4.24 -5.87
CA GLY A 264 6.11 -3.87 -6.83
C GLY A 264 5.88 -2.36 -6.99
N ARG A 265 6.56 -1.52 -6.20
CA ARG A 265 6.52 -0.06 -6.33
C ARG A 265 7.54 0.42 -7.37
N SER A 266 7.12 1.33 -8.25
CA SER A 266 7.99 1.84 -9.32
C SER A 266 8.90 3.00 -8.88
N THR A 267 8.49 3.83 -7.92
CA THR A 267 9.22 5.04 -7.50
C THR A 267 9.02 5.33 -6.02
N SER A 268 10.06 5.83 -5.33
CA SER A 268 9.97 6.43 -4.00
C SER A 268 10.08 7.96 -4.11
N LEU A 269 9.47 8.66 -3.15
CA LEU A 269 9.50 10.12 -3.06
C LEU A 269 10.84 10.63 -2.47
N GLY A 270 11.54 9.77 -1.73
CA GLY A 270 12.71 10.13 -0.95
C GLY A 270 12.36 11.00 0.26
N PHE A 271 11.15 10.83 0.79
CA PHE A 271 10.61 11.70 1.83
C PHE A 271 11.51 11.75 3.08
N TRP A 272 11.94 10.59 3.59
CA TRP A 272 12.84 10.53 4.75
C TRP A 272 14.11 11.35 4.51
N ARG A 273 14.77 11.15 3.39
CA ARG A 273 16.01 11.84 3.05
C ARG A 273 15.84 13.35 2.96
N HIS A 274 14.73 13.84 2.42
CA HIS A 274 14.49 15.26 2.22
C HIS A 274 13.99 15.98 3.47
N HIS A 275 13.25 15.30 4.33
CA HIS A 275 12.50 15.95 5.42
C HIS A 275 12.85 15.44 6.82
N CYS A 276 13.43 14.23 6.95
CA CYS A 276 13.72 13.62 8.25
C CYS A 276 15.21 13.55 8.58
N CYS A 277 16.14 13.44 7.60
CA CYS A 277 17.57 13.27 7.85
C CYS A 277 18.26 14.44 8.57
N ASN A 278 17.88 15.68 8.38
CA ASN A 278 18.63 16.85 8.87
C ASN A 278 17.95 17.52 10.08
N ARG A 279 17.41 16.74 11.00
CA ARG A 279 16.91 17.33 12.25
C ARG A 279 18.09 17.75 13.08
N ILE A 280 18.20 19.06 13.32
CA ILE A 280 19.08 19.61 14.34
C ILE A 280 18.61 18.96 15.64
N SER A 281 19.35 17.97 16.11
CA SER A 281 19.14 17.34 17.42
C SER A 281 19.05 18.46 18.44
N LEU A 282 17.93 18.55 19.14
CA LEU A 282 17.83 19.41 20.32
C LEU A 282 18.97 19.01 21.25
N PRO A 283 19.72 19.93 21.84
CA PRO A 283 21.02 19.69 22.51
C PRO A 283 20.97 18.78 23.75
N HIS A 284 19.88 18.08 24.02
CA HIS A 284 19.69 17.25 25.20
C HIS A 284 19.36 15.76 24.94
N SER A 285 19.33 15.26 23.69
CA SER A 285 19.16 13.82 23.48
C SER A 285 20.45 13.21 22.87
N ILE A 286 21.25 12.62 23.74
CA ILE A 286 22.48 11.87 23.43
C ILE A 286 22.13 10.46 22.90
N THR A 287 20.87 10.10 22.87
CA THR A 287 20.42 8.78 22.41
C THR A 287 19.84 8.90 21.01
N ASP A 288 20.38 8.10 20.09
CA ASP A 288 19.78 7.83 18.78
C ASP A 288 18.41 7.21 19.02
N GLU A 289 17.37 8.04 18.99
CA GLU A 289 16.03 7.58 19.31
C GLU A 289 15.53 6.60 18.26
N VAL A 290 14.90 5.53 18.73
CA VAL A 290 14.28 4.52 17.89
C VAL A 290 12.97 5.08 17.32
N GLU A 291 12.77 4.95 16.01
CA GLU A 291 11.50 5.28 15.36
C GLU A 291 10.48 4.18 15.68
N VAL A 292 9.27 4.57 16.09
CA VAL A 292 8.31 3.68 16.76
C VAL A 292 7.70 2.66 15.82
N ALA A 293 7.36 3.06 14.58
CA ALA A 293 6.68 2.18 13.64
C ALA A 293 7.63 1.09 13.10
N SER A 294 8.86 1.46 12.73
CA SER A 294 9.85 0.53 12.22
C SER A 294 10.64 -0.20 13.30
N GLY A 295 10.72 0.35 14.52
CA GLY A 295 11.59 -0.17 15.58
C GLY A 295 13.08 0.03 15.31
N LEU A 296 13.46 0.89 14.33
CA LEU A 296 14.83 1.12 13.93
C LEU A 296 15.39 2.44 14.49
N PRO A 297 16.68 2.49 14.81
CA PRO A 297 17.36 3.75 15.11
C PRO A 297 17.31 4.71 13.92
N ARG A 298 17.06 6.00 14.19
CA ARG A 298 17.00 7.02 13.13
C ARG A 298 18.28 7.11 12.33
N SER A 299 19.44 6.92 12.96
CA SER A 299 20.74 6.88 12.25
C SER A 299 20.83 5.75 11.22
N LEU A 300 20.22 4.59 11.50
CA LEU A 300 20.16 3.48 10.54
C LEU A 300 19.16 3.79 9.41
N LEU A 301 17.99 4.40 9.73
CA LEU A 301 17.02 4.86 8.74
C LEU A 301 17.62 5.92 7.80
N ASP A 302 18.48 6.81 8.31
CA ASP A 302 19.19 7.80 7.51
C ASP A 302 20.10 7.14 6.45
N ILE A 303 20.79 6.03 6.79
CA ILE A 303 21.59 5.27 5.84
C ILE A 303 20.66 4.56 4.83
N LEU A 304 19.62 3.85 5.30
CA LEU A 304 18.67 3.13 4.47
C LEU A 304 17.99 4.06 3.43
N SER A 305 17.66 5.29 3.84
CA SER A 305 17.01 6.28 2.96
C SER A 305 17.88 6.73 1.80
N ARG A 306 19.20 6.56 1.90
CA ARG A 306 20.17 6.91 0.88
C ARG A 306 20.51 5.77 -0.08
N ILE A 307 19.93 4.57 0.06
CA ILE A 307 20.11 3.47 -0.89
C ILE A 307 19.66 3.95 -2.28
N GLY A 308 20.51 3.73 -3.29
CA GLY A 308 20.32 4.26 -4.64
C GLY A 308 20.61 5.76 -4.81
N HIS A 309 21.05 6.44 -3.74
CA HIS A 309 21.35 7.88 -3.70
C HIS A 309 22.65 8.19 -2.94
N GLY A 310 23.61 7.30 -3.00
CA GLY A 310 24.96 7.51 -2.48
C GLY A 310 25.29 6.77 -1.18
N ALA A 311 24.42 5.95 -0.61
CA ALA A 311 24.78 5.04 0.46
C ALA A 311 25.76 3.98 -0.07
N THR A 312 26.74 3.62 0.74
CA THR A 312 27.76 2.60 0.45
C THR A 312 27.69 1.43 1.44
N GLU A 313 28.34 0.31 1.11
CA GLU A 313 28.43 -0.82 2.06
C GLU A 313 29.21 -0.41 3.33
N GLU A 314 30.21 0.48 3.19
CA GLU A 314 30.99 1.00 4.31
C GLU A 314 30.14 1.84 5.25
N ASP A 315 29.14 2.59 4.78
CA ASP A 315 28.23 3.33 5.65
C ASP A 315 27.48 2.40 6.60
N PHE A 316 27.01 1.25 6.09
CA PHE A 316 26.38 0.22 6.92
C PHE A 316 27.38 -0.50 7.82
N TRP A 317 28.58 -0.84 7.28
CA TRP A 317 29.58 -1.56 8.03
C TRP A 317 30.10 -0.77 9.22
N ASN A 318 30.29 0.55 9.04
CA ASN A 318 30.79 1.47 10.05
C ASN A 318 29.70 2.08 10.93
N TRP A 319 28.41 1.70 10.73
CA TRP A 319 27.34 2.18 11.61
C TRP A 319 27.64 1.76 13.05
N PRO A 320 27.71 2.72 14.03
CA PRO A 320 28.19 2.44 15.39
C PRO A 320 27.24 1.62 16.25
N GLY A 321 25.99 1.37 15.78
CA GLY A 321 24.93 0.80 16.59
C GLY A 321 24.23 1.85 17.46
N SER A 322 23.24 1.41 18.22
CA SER A 322 22.47 2.23 19.17
C SER A 322 22.18 1.41 20.43
N PRO A 323 22.03 2.03 21.61
CA PRO A 323 21.60 1.33 22.83
C PRO A 323 20.19 0.75 22.67
N GLY A 324 20.02 -0.51 23.08
CA GLY A 324 18.74 -1.20 22.96
C GLY A 324 18.70 -2.56 23.66
N SER A 325 17.55 -3.25 23.62
CA SER A 325 17.39 -4.61 24.10
C SER A 325 18.11 -5.60 23.19
N LEU A 326 18.31 -6.82 23.68
CA LEU A 326 18.94 -7.89 22.89
C LEU A 326 18.16 -8.15 21.58
N SER A 327 16.83 -8.18 21.61
CA SER A 327 16.00 -8.39 20.43
C SER A 327 16.10 -7.22 19.44
N GLN A 328 16.18 -5.98 19.94
CA GLN A 328 16.41 -4.81 19.09
C GLN A 328 17.77 -4.91 18.39
N HIS A 329 18.83 -5.29 19.09
CA HIS A 329 20.15 -5.49 18.47
C HIS A 329 20.12 -6.57 17.40
N GLN A 330 19.41 -7.69 17.60
CA GLN A 330 19.26 -8.71 16.57
C GLN A 330 18.56 -8.15 15.32
N LEU A 331 17.48 -7.38 15.50
CA LEU A 331 16.77 -6.73 14.40
C LEU A 331 17.67 -5.74 13.66
N TRP A 332 18.32 -4.83 14.40
CA TRP A 332 19.15 -3.78 13.79
C TRP A 332 20.35 -4.34 13.02
N GLU A 333 20.99 -5.39 13.53
CA GLU A 333 22.05 -6.09 12.81
C GLU A 333 21.53 -6.77 11.54
N ALA A 334 20.35 -7.40 11.59
CA ALA A 334 19.73 -7.96 10.41
C ALA A 334 19.47 -6.89 9.35
N TYR A 335 18.95 -5.71 9.75
CA TYR A 335 18.74 -4.57 8.84
C TYR A 335 20.03 -3.99 8.29
N ARG A 336 21.05 -3.79 9.14
CA ARG A 336 22.36 -3.30 8.75
C ARG A 336 22.98 -4.19 7.66
N LEU A 337 23.00 -5.48 7.89
CA LEU A 337 23.54 -6.47 6.97
C LEU A 337 22.71 -6.57 5.69
N SER A 338 21.38 -6.45 5.79
CA SER A 338 20.47 -6.42 4.64
C SER A 338 20.69 -5.18 3.78
N GLY A 339 20.98 -4.02 4.39
CA GLY A 339 21.37 -2.81 3.70
C GLY A 339 22.63 -3.01 2.85
N MET A 340 23.65 -3.69 3.38
CA MET A 340 24.86 -4.05 2.61
C MET A 340 24.53 -4.93 1.40
N LEU A 341 23.72 -5.98 1.58
CA LEU A 341 23.31 -6.83 0.45
C LEU A 341 22.48 -6.06 -0.58
N THR A 342 21.65 -5.13 -0.12
CA THR A 342 20.85 -4.29 -1.02
C THR A 342 21.71 -3.35 -1.86
N ILE A 343 22.80 -2.78 -1.30
CA ILE A 343 23.77 -2.01 -2.08
C ILE A 343 24.47 -2.91 -3.11
N ARG A 344 24.90 -4.09 -2.68
CA ARG A 344 25.64 -5.04 -3.52
C ARG A 344 24.80 -5.61 -4.66
N HIS A 345 23.53 -5.88 -4.39
CA HIS A 345 22.59 -6.55 -5.30
C HIS A 345 21.38 -5.69 -5.65
N GLY A 346 21.50 -4.36 -5.61
CA GLY A 346 20.40 -3.44 -5.84
C GLY A 346 19.68 -3.61 -7.18
N HIS A 347 20.31 -4.23 -8.18
CA HIS A 347 19.68 -4.56 -9.45
C HIS A 347 18.54 -5.60 -9.32
N LEU A 348 18.53 -6.41 -8.25
CA LEU A 348 17.46 -7.36 -7.97
C LEU A 348 16.20 -6.71 -7.36
N LEU A 349 16.35 -5.49 -6.84
CA LEU A 349 15.30 -4.77 -6.10
C LEU A 349 14.87 -3.47 -6.77
N LEU A 350 15.76 -2.82 -7.50
CA LEU A 350 15.45 -1.52 -8.10
C LEU A 350 14.94 -1.73 -9.52
N VAL A 351 13.75 -1.19 -9.80
CA VAL A 351 13.22 -1.15 -11.18
C VAL A 351 14.22 -0.43 -12.07
N PRO A 352 14.66 -1.01 -13.20
CA PRO A 352 15.55 -0.34 -14.12
C PRO A 352 14.90 0.97 -14.57
N ARG A 353 15.54 2.12 -14.31
CA ARG A 353 15.07 3.40 -14.85
C ARG A 353 15.11 3.33 -16.37
N PRO A 354 14.04 3.68 -17.10
CA PRO A 354 14.10 3.75 -18.54
C PRO A 354 15.15 4.81 -18.95
N SER A 355 16.18 4.32 -19.61
CA SER A 355 17.24 5.05 -20.32
C SER A 355 17.78 6.35 -19.69
N GLY A 356 18.83 6.18 -18.94
CA GLY A 356 19.82 7.18 -18.61
C GLY A 356 21.04 6.45 -18.10
N THR A 357 21.90 5.97 -19.01
CA THR A 357 23.28 5.55 -18.80
C THR A 357 23.66 5.10 -17.38
N LEU A 358 23.17 3.95 -16.94
CA LEU A 358 23.88 3.17 -15.95
C LEU A 358 25.04 2.50 -16.70
N ASN A 359 26.20 3.12 -16.63
CA ASN A 359 27.43 2.50 -17.08
C ASN A 359 27.58 1.16 -16.36
N ARG A 360 27.44 0.07 -17.10
CA ARG A 360 27.80 -1.29 -16.67
C ARG A 360 29.24 -1.39 -16.11
N SER A 361 30.02 -0.32 -16.31
CA SER A 361 31.39 -0.16 -15.80
C SER A 361 31.48 0.06 -14.30
N THR A 362 30.39 0.43 -13.59
CA THR A 362 30.47 0.65 -12.13
C THR A 362 30.34 -0.65 -11.31
N VAL A 363 29.77 -1.70 -11.88
CA VAL A 363 29.69 -3.01 -11.18
C VAL A 363 31.04 -3.73 -11.21
N GLN A 364 31.82 -3.56 -12.29
CA GLN A 364 33.18 -4.11 -12.38
C GLN A 364 34.27 -3.19 -11.77
N ALA A 365 33.96 -1.90 -11.57
CA ALA A 365 34.94 -0.97 -10.99
C ALA A 365 35.03 -1.02 -9.45
N ASN A 366 34.09 -1.65 -8.75
CA ASN A 366 34.17 -1.81 -7.30
C ASN A 366 35.10 -2.98 -6.86
N GLU A 367 35.45 -3.88 -7.76
CA GLU A 367 36.47 -4.91 -7.45
C GLU A 367 37.92 -4.37 -7.40
N ALA A 368 38.15 -3.14 -7.87
CA ALA A 368 39.50 -2.56 -8.01
C ALA A 368 39.85 -1.44 -7.02
N ARG A 369 38.93 -1.09 -6.06
CA ARG A 369 39.27 -0.13 -4.99
C ARG A 369 39.62 -0.89 -3.71
N ASN A 370 40.86 -1.42 -3.69
CA ASN A 370 41.51 -1.96 -2.50
C ASN A 370 41.77 -0.85 -1.46
N GLY A 371 40.80 -0.66 -0.55
CA GLY A 371 41.03 -0.05 0.77
C GLY A 371 41.24 -1.17 1.80
N PRO A 372 41.81 -0.90 2.99
CA PRO A 372 42.25 -1.92 3.96
C PRO A 372 41.12 -2.67 4.70
N LEU A 373 39.88 -2.46 4.38
CA LEU A 373 38.71 -3.16 4.97
C LEU A 373 38.19 -4.21 3.98
N THR A 374 38.53 -5.48 4.24
CA THR A 374 37.90 -6.60 3.53
C THR A 374 36.47 -6.82 4.07
N LEU A 375 35.47 -6.33 3.36
CA LEU A 375 34.06 -6.57 3.70
C LEU A 375 33.72 -8.07 3.55
N PRO A 376 32.84 -8.62 4.40
CA PRO A 376 32.45 -10.02 4.32
C PRO A 376 31.80 -10.37 2.97
N SER A 377 31.97 -11.65 2.54
CA SER A 377 31.32 -12.13 1.32
C SER A 377 29.79 -12.17 1.48
N THR A 378 29.08 -12.17 0.36
CA THR A 378 27.61 -12.30 0.33
C THR A 378 27.10 -13.49 1.13
N ALA A 379 27.73 -14.66 0.99
CA ALA A 379 27.37 -15.85 1.74
C ALA A 379 27.50 -15.65 3.26
N VAL A 380 28.60 -15.04 3.72
CA VAL A 380 28.79 -14.76 5.16
C VAL A 380 27.74 -13.78 5.68
N ILE A 381 27.43 -12.73 4.92
CA ILE A 381 26.41 -11.73 5.30
C ILE A 381 25.04 -12.41 5.39
N THR A 382 24.67 -13.20 4.38
CA THR A 382 23.38 -13.92 4.35
C THR A 382 23.26 -14.88 5.55
N CYS A 383 24.28 -15.68 5.83
CA CYS A 383 24.26 -16.56 7.01
C CYS A 383 24.08 -15.79 8.32
N ARG A 384 24.72 -14.62 8.45
CA ARG A 384 24.54 -13.77 9.65
C ARG A 384 23.13 -13.21 9.74
N ILE A 385 22.54 -12.71 8.63
CA ILE A 385 21.16 -12.25 8.63
C ILE A 385 20.22 -13.37 9.10
N VAL A 386 20.33 -14.56 8.50
CA VAL A 386 19.52 -15.72 8.87
C VAL A 386 19.69 -16.10 10.34
N SER A 387 20.93 -16.02 10.86
CA SER A 387 21.22 -16.29 12.29
C SER A 387 20.54 -15.27 13.21
N HIS A 388 20.53 -13.99 12.87
CA HIS A 388 19.85 -12.95 13.65
C HIS A 388 18.33 -13.14 13.62
N LEU A 389 17.77 -13.48 12.45
CA LEU A 389 16.35 -13.77 12.27
C LEU A 389 15.91 -15.02 13.07
N ASP A 390 16.72 -16.10 13.07
CA ASP A 390 16.41 -17.27 13.86
C ASP A 390 16.48 -16.98 15.37
N ALA A 391 17.41 -16.13 15.80
CA ALA A 391 17.48 -15.68 17.18
C ALA A 391 16.22 -14.90 17.59
N LEU A 392 15.72 -14.00 16.74
CA LEU A 392 14.47 -13.27 16.95
C LEU A 392 13.27 -14.24 17.01
N ARG A 393 13.18 -15.18 16.06
CA ARG A 393 12.13 -16.19 16.01
C ARG A 393 12.10 -17.02 17.29
N ARG A 394 13.25 -17.50 17.76
CA ARG A 394 13.34 -18.26 19.01
C ARG A 394 12.94 -17.45 20.21
N ALA A 395 13.34 -16.17 20.28
CA ALA A 395 12.93 -15.27 21.33
C ALA A 395 11.42 -15.07 21.36
N PHE A 396 10.80 -14.85 20.18
CA PHE A 396 9.35 -14.71 20.00
C PHE A 396 8.59 -15.95 20.48
N ILE A 397 9.03 -17.15 20.07
CA ILE A 397 8.42 -18.42 20.52
C ILE A 397 8.57 -18.59 22.02
N ALA A 398 9.74 -18.31 22.59
CA ALA A 398 10.00 -18.47 24.02
C ALA A 398 9.14 -17.56 24.91
N THR A 399 8.73 -16.39 24.38
CA THR A 399 7.83 -15.45 25.07
C THR A 399 6.35 -15.69 24.75
N GLN A 400 6.02 -16.72 23.98
CA GLN A 400 4.68 -16.99 23.47
C GLN A 400 4.05 -15.78 22.74
N GLY A 401 4.88 -14.97 22.09
CA GLY A 401 4.45 -13.75 21.43
C GLY A 401 4.16 -12.59 22.37
N ASP A 402 4.26 -12.77 23.67
CA ASP A 402 3.97 -11.72 24.65
C ASP A 402 5.05 -10.63 24.61
N GLY A 403 4.63 -9.41 24.25
CA GLY A 403 5.43 -8.19 24.33
C GLY A 403 6.47 -7.96 23.22
N SER A 404 6.59 -8.82 22.21
CA SER A 404 7.61 -8.66 21.16
C SER A 404 7.04 -8.13 19.84
N LEU A 405 6.68 -6.82 19.79
CA LEU A 405 6.27 -6.16 18.55
C LEU A 405 7.42 -6.08 17.51
N ILE A 406 8.66 -6.30 17.94
CA ILE A 406 9.86 -6.29 17.08
C ILE A 406 9.72 -7.28 15.91
N TYR A 407 8.96 -8.36 16.10
CA TYR A 407 8.74 -9.36 15.07
C TYR A 407 7.94 -8.81 13.86
N ASN A 408 7.18 -7.72 14.04
CA ASN A 408 6.47 -7.05 12.96
C ASN A 408 7.42 -6.49 11.88
N ALA A 409 8.67 -6.20 12.22
CA ALA A 409 9.66 -5.59 11.33
C ALA A 409 10.63 -6.59 10.66
N ILE A 410 10.36 -7.90 10.66
CA ILE A 410 11.31 -8.89 10.11
C ILE A 410 11.25 -9.03 8.58
N LYS A 411 10.20 -8.55 7.92
CA LYS A 411 9.93 -8.82 6.50
C LYS A 411 11.06 -8.35 5.58
N TYR A 412 11.60 -7.15 5.79
CA TYR A 412 12.70 -6.64 4.96
C TYR A 412 13.95 -7.52 5.01
N PRO A 413 14.55 -7.83 6.18
CA PRO A 413 15.73 -8.68 6.20
C PRO A 413 15.46 -10.14 5.74
N VAL A 414 14.26 -10.68 5.98
CA VAL A 414 13.85 -11.98 5.42
C VAL A 414 13.84 -11.95 3.90
N PHE A 415 13.25 -10.92 3.31
CA PHE A 415 13.16 -10.77 1.87
C PHE A 415 14.54 -10.61 1.24
N ILE A 416 15.40 -9.74 1.78
CA ILE A 416 16.75 -9.50 1.25
C ILE A 416 17.63 -10.75 1.31
N ALA A 417 17.58 -11.48 2.43
CA ALA A 417 18.27 -12.77 2.53
C ALA A 417 17.69 -13.80 1.55
N GLY A 418 16.36 -13.80 1.39
CA GLY A 418 15.63 -14.67 0.47
C GLY A 418 15.98 -14.47 -1.01
N LEU A 419 16.44 -13.28 -1.40
CA LEU A 419 16.86 -13.01 -2.78
C LEU A 419 18.17 -13.75 -3.18
N GLN A 420 18.91 -14.29 -2.22
CA GLN A 420 20.17 -15.02 -2.47
C GLN A 420 19.90 -16.49 -2.88
N ALA A 421 19.09 -16.68 -3.94
CA ALA A 421 18.56 -17.97 -4.35
C ALA A 421 19.65 -19.04 -4.59
N ASP A 422 20.76 -18.70 -5.24
CA ASP A 422 21.84 -19.65 -5.52
C ASP A 422 22.44 -20.24 -4.23
N LEU A 423 22.68 -19.38 -3.23
CA LEU A 423 23.17 -19.81 -1.92
C LEU A 423 22.12 -20.68 -1.20
N LEU A 424 20.88 -20.21 -1.17
CA LEU A 424 19.78 -20.88 -0.47
C LEU A 424 19.45 -22.24 -1.11
N ASN A 425 19.61 -22.40 -2.42
CA ASN A 425 19.42 -23.68 -3.09
C ASN A 425 20.56 -24.67 -2.80
N THR A 426 21.76 -24.19 -2.47
CA THR A 426 22.88 -25.04 -2.03
C THR A 426 22.88 -25.33 -0.52
N GLN A 427 22.21 -24.50 0.29
CA GLN A 427 22.11 -24.59 1.75
C GLN A 427 20.66 -24.57 2.19
N PRO A 428 19.91 -25.70 2.05
CA PRO A 428 18.47 -25.75 2.29
C PRO A 428 18.08 -25.47 3.75
N GLU A 429 18.99 -25.64 4.71
CA GLU A 429 18.79 -25.28 6.11
C GLU A 429 18.56 -23.79 6.32
N LEU A 430 19.26 -22.92 5.60
CA LEU A 430 19.05 -21.47 5.65
C LEU A 430 17.67 -21.10 5.09
N LYS A 431 17.28 -21.76 4.02
CA LYS A 431 16.00 -21.59 3.36
C LYS A 431 14.84 -21.95 4.30
N GLU A 432 15.01 -23.06 5.03
CA GLU A 432 14.00 -23.52 5.99
C GLU A 432 13.83 -22.54 7.16
N VAL A 433 14.92 -21.95 7.64
CA VAL A 433 14.84 -20.91 8.68
C VAL A 433 14.03 -19.71 8.19
N LEU A 434 14.22 -19.24 6.94
CA LEU A 434 13.44 -18.14 6.39
C LEU A 434 11.96 -18.49 6.27
N ARG A 435 11.62 -19.73 5.84
CA ARG A 435 10.25 -20.24 5.87
C ARG A 435 9.66 -20.19 7.27
N CYS A 436 10.39 -20.74 8.23
CA CYS A 436 9.96 -20.73 9.63
C CYS A 436 9.77 -19.31 10.17
N CYS A 437 10.57 -18.34 9.78
CA CYS A 437 10.38 -16.93 10.18
C CYS A 437 9.04 -16.37 9.69
N LEU A 438 8.62 -16.72 8.48
CA LEU A 438 7.37 -16.24 7.90
C LEU A 438 6.14 -17.05 8.36
N SER A 439 6.31 -18.31 8.75
CA SER A 439 5.22 -19.19 9.19
C SER A 439 5.02 -19.23 10.72
N THR A 440 5.96 -18.70 11.50
CA THR A 440 5.90 -18.74 12.99
C THR A 440 4.92 -17.70 13.55
N TYR A 441 4.40 -16.82 12.70
CA TYR A 441 3.50 -15.76 13.12
C TYR A 441 2.08 -16.29 13.34
N ASP A 442 1.93 -17.13 14.37
CA ASP A 442 0.62 -17.56 14.88
C ASP A 442 0.03 -16.39 15.70
N ASN A 443 -0.39 -15.34 14.96
CA ASN A 443 -0.98 -14.16 15.55
C ASN A 443 -2.47 -14.44 15.84
N PRO A 444 -2.99 -14.09 17.02
CA PRO A 444 -4.43 -14.17 17.31
C PRO A 444 -5.29 -13.31 16.34
N PHE A 445 -4.69 -12.49 15.53
CA PHE A 445 -5.32 -11.67 14.51
C PHE A 445 -5.06 -12.24 13.12
N ASP A 446 -5.33 -13.39 12.71
CA ASP A 446 -5.35 -13.94 11.33
C ASP A 446 -4.58 -13.10 10.26
N PHE A 447 -3.31 -12.75 10.58
CA PHE A 447 -2.42 -11.88 9.83
C PHE A 447 -1.63 -12.60 8.74
N GLU A 448 -2.02 -13.80 8.39
CA GLU A 448 -1.22 -14.70 7.55
C GLU A 448 -0.95 -14.17 6.14
N ARG A 449 -1.82 -13.30 5.62
CA ARG A 449 -1.86 -13.05 4.18
C ARG A 449 -0.63 -12.31 3.62
N ASP A 450 -0.08 -11.31 4.29
CA ASP A 450 1.08 -10.57 3.77
C ASP A 450 2.38 -11.36 3.94
N PHE A 451 2.52 -12.13 5.02
CA PHE A 451 3.61 -13.07 5.22
C PHE A 451 3.52 -14.26 4.26
N GLU A 452 2.31 -14.81 4.03
CA GLU A 452 2.07 -15.84 3.02
C GLU A 452 2.41 -15.37 1.62
N LEU A 453 1.94 -14.18 1.22
CA LEU A 453 2.24 -13.59 -0.08
C LEU A 453 3.73 -13.33 -0.27
N LEU A 454 4.42 -12.88 0.79
CA LEU A 454 5.87 -12.72 0.76
C LEU A 454 6.57 -14.07 0.56
N LEU A 455 6.13 -15.10 1.26
CA LEU A 455 6.65 -16.45 1.11
C LEU A 455 6.39 -17.01 -0.29
N GLU A 456 5.18 -16.85 -0.83
CA GLU A 456 4.86 -17.24 -2.19
C GLU A 456 5.79 -16.59 -3.24
N VAL A 457 6.06 -15.30 -3.09
CA VAL A 457 6.98 -14.57 -3.98
C VAL A 457 8.40 -15.12 -3.85
N LEU A 458 8.87 -15.41 -2.64
CA LEU A 458 10.19 -15.99 -2.42
C LEU A 458 10.30 -17.42 -2.95
N GLU A 459 9.27 -18.27 -2.76
CA GLU A 459 9.25 -19.64 -3.30
C GLU A 459 9.30 -19.63 -4.84
N GLU A 460 8.53 -18.76 -5.49
CA GLU A 460 8.58 -18.62 -6.93
C GLU A 460 9.94 -18.06 -7.40
N TRP A 461 10.50 -17.08 -6.67
CA TRP A 461 11.84 -16.57 -6.93
C TRP A 461 12.90 -17.67 -6.84
N TRP A 462 12.89 -18.49 -5.81
CA TRP A 462 13.86 -19.58 -5.65
C TRP A 462 13.81 -20.64 -6.76
N LEU A 463 12.63 -20.80 -7.38
CA LEU A 463 12.44 -21.72 -8.51
C LEU A 463 12.85 -21.10 -9.85
N ARG A 464 12.62 -19.81 -10.04
CA ARG A 464 12.64 -19.16 -11.36
C ARG A 464 13.60 -17.97 -11.47
N HIS A 465 14.45 -17.71 -10.49
CA HIS A 465 15.34 -16.52 -10.48
C HIS A 465 16.27 -16.44 -11.71
N HIS A 466 16.60 -17.54 -12.37
CA HIS A 466 17.40 -17.54 -13.59
C HIS A 466 16.64 -16.97 -14.81
N ASP A 467 15.31 -17.04 -14.78
CA ASP A 467 14.45 -16.61 -15.87
C ASP A 467 13.91 -15.18 -15.66
N MET A 468 14.21 -14.55 -14.54
CA MET A 468 13.61 -13.29 -14.12
C MET A 468 14.68 -12.19 -13.93
N ALA A 469 14.35 -10.96 -14.34
CA ALA A 469 15.26 -9.84 -14.21
C ALA A 469 15.40 -9.36 -12.76
N ASN A 470 14.28 -9.35 -12.00
CA ASN A 470 14.25 -8.99 -10.58
C ASN A 470 12.95 -9.46 -9.91
N ALA A 471 12.93 -9.46 -8.57
CA ALA A 471 11.78 -9.87 -7.79
C ALA A 471 10.57 -8.90 -7.89
N HIS A 472 10.77 -7.64 -8.28
CA HIS A 472 9.66 -6.70 -8.52
C HIS A 472 8.74 -7.16 -9.66
N GLU A 473 9.28 -7.84 -10.66
CA GLU A 473 8.54 -8.29 -11.82
C GLU A 473 7.40 -9.23 -11.42
N LEU A 474 7.61 -10.06 -10.40
CA LEU A 474 6.59 -10.94 -9.83
C LEU A 474 5.43 -10.15 -9.22
N ALA A 475 5.72 -9.15 -8.41
CA ALA A 475 4.69 -8.34 -7.78
C ALA A 475 3.95 -7.46 -8.80
N LEU A 476 4.69 -6.84 -9.74
CA LEU A 476 4.12 -5.99 -10.80
C LEU A 476 3.17 -6.77 -11.72
N THR A 477 3.54 -8.00 -12.14
CA THR A 477 2.68 -8.82 -13.00
C THR A 477 1.38 -9.24 -12.31
N ARG A 478 1.39 -9.34 -10.99
CA ARG A 478 0.23 -9.65 -10.15
C ARG A 478 -0.56 -8.41 -9.71
N GLY A 479 -0.08 -7.20 -10.03
CA GLY A 479 -0.68 -5.93 -9.59
C GLY A 479 -0.66 -5.72 -8.08
N MET A 480 0.37 -6.25 -7.38
CA MET A 480 0.54 -6.19 -5.94
C MET A 480 1.63 -5.20 -5.54
N GLU A 481 1.46 -4.58 -4.39
CA GLU A 481 2.50 -3.83 -3.68
C GLU A 481 2.69 -4.47 -2.31
N ILE A 482 3.82 -5.15 -2.11
CA ILE A 482 4.13 -5.84 -0.85
C ILE A 482 5.01 -4.92 0.00
N GLY A 483 4.51 -4.50 1.14
CA GLY A 483 5.29 -3.75 2.13
C GLY A 483 6.22 -4.69 2.91
N LEU A 484 7.46 -4.25 3.11
CA LEU A 484 8.50 -4.99 3.84
C LEU A 484 8.75 -4.43 5.25
N LEU A 485 7.81 -3.61 5.73
CA LEU A 485 7.80 -3.08 7.09
C LEU A 485 6.99 -3.96 8.00
#